data_d4881874f8435fdefb4b3e3d7b9fd22c
#
_entry.id   d4881874f8435fdefb4b3e3d7b9fd22c
#
_cell.length_a   1.000
_cell.length_b   1.000
_cell.length_c   1.000
_cell.angle_alpha   90.00
_cell.angle_beta   90.00
_cell.angle_gamma   90.00
#
_symmetry.space_group_name_H-M   'P 1'
#
loop_
_entity.id
_entity.type
_entity.pdbx_description
1 polymer ?
#
loop_
_entity_poly.entity_id
_entity_poly.type
_entity_poly.pdbx_seq_one_letter_code
_entity_poly.pdbx_strand_id
1 'polypeptide(L)'
;MTSLISPKDFTSVTHQMRSFFLEKGFLEVHTQNRLSILAACEDPTTVTTYEYAEQIWPLPQTGQMWLEYELLTNPSLPGCFCVSTSYRQEENPIDGRHELIFPMFEFEMPGTFDDLLQMENDLCKFLGFKCDHERARLTDDFPGGNYLSMCGKYTASDNLLTAKHESDMYDEYGDVFFLTHFPYNTSPFWNMKKSPVKGSTGDDVALKCDVIMGGMETIGSAERADDVDEMREQFHTISDGGYARLLYNLFGKERVLKELDEFLQHDFIP
;
A
#
# COMPACT_ATOMS: atom_id res chain seq x y z
N MET A 1 1.29 20.04 -16.85
CA MET A 1 2.77 20.19 -16.77
C MET A 1 3.15 19.46 -15.48
N THR A 2 3.96 18.41 -15.56
CA THR A 2 4.41 17.66 -14.38
C THR A 2 5.10 18.60 -13.41
N SER A 3 4.67 18.61 -12.15
CA SER A 3 5.35 19.39 -11.11
C SER A 3 6.75 18.83 -10.89
N LEU A 4 7.76 19.70 -10.88
CA LEU A 4 9.13 19.25 -10.59
C LEU A 4 9.28 19.10 -9.08
N ILE A 5 9.76 17.93 -8.66
CA ILE A 5 10.07 17.68 -7.26
C ILE A 5 11.26 18.57 -6.85
N SER A 6 11.09 19.34 -5.77
CA SER A 6 12.19 20.12 -5.20
C SER A 6 13.33 19.22 -4.73
N PRO A 7 14.56 19.35 -5.26
CA PRO A 7 15.69 18.53 -4.80
C PRO A 7 15.98 18.67 -3.31
N LYS A 8 15.73 19.87 -2.75
CA LYS A 8 15.95 20.14 -1.33
C LYS A 8 14.95 19.39 -0.47
N ASP A 9 13.66 19.42 -0.86
CA ASP A 9 12.60 18.77 -0.09
C ASP A 9 12.71 17.25 -0.22
N PHE A 10 12.95 16.75 -1.42
CA PHE A 10 13.23 15.32 -1.66
C PHE A 10 14.39 14.81 -0.79
N THR A 11 15.54 15.55 -0.77
CA THR A 11 16.68 15.18 0.05
C THR A 11 16.32 15.19 1.54
N SER A 12 15.62 16.21 2.01
CA SER A 12 15.24 16.35 3.42
C SER A 12 14.33 15.21 3.87
N VAL A 13 13.26 14.95 3.12
CA VAL A 13 12.27 13.92 3.47
C VAL A 13 12.87 12.52 3.38
N THR A 14 13.53 12.17 2.27
CA THR A 14 14.12 10.85 2.12
C THR A 14 15.23 10.56 3.13
N HIS A 15 16.01 11.59 3.52
CA HIS A 15 17.02 11.43 4.56
C HIS A 15 16.39 11.14 5.93
N GLN A 16 15.33 11.87 6.30
CA GLN A 16 14.62 11.62 7.55
C GLN A 16 13.99 10.23 7.58
N MET A 17 13.32 9.81 6.51
CA MET A 17 12.72 8.47 6.42
C MET A 17 13.79 7.37 6.51
N ARG A 18 14.91 7.50 5.77
CA ARG A 18 16.04 6.57 5.91
C ARG A 18 16.57 6.51 7.34
N SER A 19 16.76 7.66 7.99
CA SER A 19 17.25 7.70 9.37
C SER A 19 16.31 6.95 10.31
N PHE A 20 15.00 7.18 10.19
CA PHE A 20 13.99 6.50 11.01
C PHE A 20 14.05 4.97 10.90
N PHE A 21 14.07 4.45 9.67
CA PHE A 21 14.09 3.00 9.45
C PHE A 21 15.45 2.36 9.78
N LEU A 22 16.57 3.04 9.46
CA LEU A 22 17.90 2.56 9.82
C LEU A 22 18.11 2.51 11.34
N GLU A 23 17.59 3.48 12.10
CA GLU A 23 17.63 3.46 13.57
C GLU A 23 16.82 2.29 14.17
N LYS A 24 15.81 1.80 13.47
CA LYS A 24 15.05 0.59 13.83
C LYS A 24 15.72 -0.71 13.33
N GLY A 25 16.86 -0.62 12.67
CA GLY A 25 17.62 -1.77 12.17
C GLY A 25 17.17 -2.31 10.81
N PHE A 26 16.28 -1.61 10.13
CA PHE A 26 15.84 -2.00 8.78
C PHE A 26 16.97 -1.85 7.77
N LEU A 27 16.93 -2.65 6.71
CA LEU A 27 17.88 -2.57 5.61
C LEU A 27 17.27 -1.90 4.39
N GLU A 28 18.02 -1.00 3.75
CA GLU A 28 17.64 -0.47 2.43
C GLU A 28 17.98 -1.51 1.37
N VAL A 29 16.99 -1.90 0.57
CA VAL A 29 17.15 -2.90 -0.49
C VAL A 29 16.91 -2.29 -1.87
N HIS A 30 17.50 -2.91 -2.88
CA HIS A 30 17.29 -2.52 -4.27
C HIS A 30 16.22 -3.40 -4.91
N THR A 31 15.08 -2.82 -5.26
CA THR A 31 14.01 -3.52 -5.96
C THR A 31 14.42 -3.85 -7.40
N GLN A 32 14.29 -5.12 -7.76
CA GLN A 32 14.77 -5.62 -9.05
C GLN A 32 13.61 -5.82 -10.04
N ASN A 33 12.87 -4.93 -10.40
CA ASN A 33 11.68 -4.88 -11.29
C ASN A 33 11.65 -5.91 -12.46
N ARG A 34 11.87 -7.19 -12.17
CA ARG A 34 11.97 -8.27 -13.17
C ARG A 34 10.82 -9.25 -13.16
N LEU A 35 10.07 -9.32 -12.06
CA LEU A 35 8.96 -10.24 -11.91
C LEU A 35 7.63 -9.52 -12.14
N SER A 36 6.78 -10.13 -12.95
CA SER A 36 5.50 -9.52 -13.35
C SER A 36 4.55 -9.36 -12.16
N ILE A 37 4.47 -10.34 -11.29
CA ILE A 37 3.60 -10.32 -10.10
C ILE A 37 4.05 -9.32 -9.04
N LEU A 38 5.34 -8.96 -9.02
CA LEU A 38 5.91 -8.03 -8.03
C LEU A 38 5.88 -6.56 -8.50
N ALA A 39 5.42 -6.31 -9.71
CA ALA A 39 5.37 -4.96 -10.28
C ALA A 39 4.00 -4.29 -10.12
N ALA A 40 2.95 -5.08 -9.92
CA ALA A 40 1.58 -4.61 -9.83
C ALA A 40 1.14 -4.48 -8.36
N CYS A 41 0.44 -3.40 -8.07
CA CYS A 41 -0.26 -3.17 -6.82
C CYS A 41 -1.75 -3.57 -6.98
N GLU A 42 -2.66 -2.71 -6.55
CA GLU A 42 -4.10 -2.96 -6.55
C GLU A 42 -4.71 -2.97 -7.96
N ASP A 43 -4.15 -2.20 -8.88
CA ASP A 43 -4.70 -2.03 -10.24
C ASP A 43 -3.71 -2.38 -11.35
N PRO A 44 -3.78 -3.61 -11.91
CA PRO A 44 -2.92 -4.00 -13.01
C PRO A 44 -3.28 -3.31 -14.34
N THR A 45 -4.42 -2.59 -14.42
CA THR A 45 -4.78 -1.85 -15.64
C THR A 45 -3.84 -0.68 -15.90
N THR A 46 -3.19 -0.18 -14.85
CA THR A 46 -2.24 0.93 -14.93
C THR A 46 -0.78 0.49 -15.07
N VAL A 47 -0.53 -0.82 -15.20
CA VAL A 47 0.81 -1.38 -15.46
C VAL A 47 1.25 -1.08 -16.88
N THR A 48 2.42 -0.47 -17.02
CA THR A 48 3.09 -0.25 -18.30
C THR A 48 4.23 -1.25 -18.49
N THR A 49 4.46 -1.64 -19.72
CA THR A 49 5.54 -2.57 -20.08
C THR A 49 6.54 -1.92 -21.04
N TYR A 50 7.76 -2.47 -21.07
CA TYR A 50 8.77 -2.14 -22.07
C TYR A 50 9.43 -3.42 -22.60
N GLU A 51 9.92 -3.36 -23.84
CA GLU A 51 10.69 -4.43 -24.44
C GLU A 51 12.18 -4.18 -24.26
N TYR A 52 12.89 -5.18 -23.73
CA TYR A 52 14.34 -5.14 -23.62
C TYR A 52 14.92 -6.55 -23.66
N ALA A 53 16.00 -6.73 -24.41
CA ALA A 53 16.66 -8.02 -24.58
C ALA A 53 15.68 -9.15 -24.99
N GLU A 54 14.81 -8.88 -25.95
CA GLU A 54 13.82 -9.82 -26.51
C GLU A 54 12.76 -10.30 -25.47
N GLN A 55 12.59 -9.55 -24.38
CA GLN A 55 11.61 -9.86 -23.34
C GLN A 55 10.77 -8.62 -23.01
N ILE A 56 9.54 -8.89 -22.54
CA ILE A 56 8.64 -7.86 -21.99
C ILE A 56 8.87 -7.75 -20.50
N TRP A 57 9.15 -6.53 -20.04
CA TRP A 57 9.41 -6.19 -18.65
C TRP A 57 8.36 -5.22 -18.12
N PRO A 58 7.96 -5.32 -16.86
CA PRO A 58 7.08 -4.32 -16.24
C PRO A 58 7.86 -3.06 -15.85
N LEU A 59 7.20 -1.90 -16.00
CA LEU A 59 7.53 -0.73 -15.20
C LEU A 59 6.76 -0.84 -13.88
N PRO A 60 7.42 -0.77 -12.71
CA PRO A 60 6.79 -1.06 -11.45
C PRO A 60 5.83 0.05 -11.01
N GLN A 61 4.69 -0.34 -10.44
CA GLN A 61 3.83 0.57 -9.71
C GLN A 61 4.28 0.73 -8.25
N THR A 62 4.94 -0.29 -7.72
CA THR A 62 5.32 -0.42 -6.32
C THR A 62 6.55 -1.32 -6.18
N GLY A 63 7.30 -1.12 -5.10
CA GLY A 63 8.32 -2.04 -4.63
C GLY A 63 7.83 -2.96 -3.49
N GLN A 64 6.59 -2.82 -3.00
CA GLN A 64 6.08 -3.54 -1.83
C GLN A 64 6.21 -5.05 -1.96
N MET A 65 5.72 -5.62 -3.07
CA MET A 65 5.82 -7.06 -3.31
C MET A 65 7.27 -7.55 -3.36
N TRP A 66 8.20 -6.71 -3.84
CA TRP A 66 9.61 -7.04 -3.82
C TRP A 66 10.18 -7.01 -2.39
N LEU A 67 9.74 -6.05 -1.57
CA LEU A 67 10.14 -5.99 -0.16
C LEU A 67 9.63 -7.20 0.62
N GLU A 68 8.39 -7.63 0.39
CA GLU A 68 7.84 -8.87 0.95
C GLU A 68 8.68 -10.08 0.52
N TYR A 69 9.03 -10.19 -0.76
CA TYR A 69 9.90 -11.25 -1.26
C TYR A 69 11.29 -11.26 -0.58
N GLU A 70 11.87 -10.09 -0.34
CA GLU A 70 13.15 -9.98 0.39
C GLU A 70 13.03 -10.49 1.84
N LEU A 71 11.94 -10.18 2.53
CA LEU A 71 11.70 -10.71 3.89
C LEU A 71 11.46 -12.22 3.89
N LEU A 72 10.68 -12.73 2.93
CA LEU A 72 10.42 -14.17 2.80
C LEU A 72 11.70 -14.98 2.55
N THR A 73 12.64 -14.40 1.80
CA THR A 73 13.94 -15.04 1.53
C THR A 73 14.96 -14.80 2.65
N ASN A 74 14.76 -13.79 3.50
CA ASN A 74 15.65 -13.41 4.60
C ASN A 74 14.85 -13.17 5.90
N PRO A 75 14.20 -14.19 6.47
CA PRO A 75 13.25 -14.05 7.59
C PRO A 75 13.88 -13.57 8.91
N SER A 76 15.20 -13.41 8.97
CA SER A 76 15.89 -12.85 10.13
C SER A 76 15.98 -11.31 10.12
N LEU A 77 15.57 -10.67 9.04
CA LEU A 77 15.59 -9.22 8.96
C LEU A 77 14.48 -8.62 9.84
N PRO A 78 14.76 -7.55 10.58
CA PRO A 78 13.75 -6.83 11.35
C PRO A 78 12.79 -6.05 10.47
N GLY A 79 13.15 -5.83 9.21
CA GLY A 79 12.39 -5.14 8.18
C GLY A 79 13.31 -4.65 7.08
N CYS A 80 12.73 -4.26 5.97
CA CYS A 80 13.44 -3.65 4.86
C CYS A 80 12.64 -2.49 4.27
N PHE A 81 13.31 -1.62 3.53
CA PHE A 81 12.70 -0.49 2.84
C PHE A 81 13.42 -0.19 1.52
N CYS A 82 12.75 0.55 0.67
CA CYS A 82 13.35 1.05 -0.57
C CYS A 82 12.90 2.47 -0.89
N VAL A 83 13.65 3.13 -1.75
CA VAL A 83 13.21 4.33 -2.46
C VAL A 83 13.14 3.96 -3.92
N SER A 84 11.93 3.91 -4.44
CA SER A 84 11.65 3.46 -5.81
C SER A 84 11.00 4.57 -6.64
N THR A 85 10.74 4.28 -7.90
CA THR A 85 9.91 5.13 -8.75
C THR A 85 8.68 4.36 -9.16
N SER A 86 7.50 4.90 -8.86
CA SER A 86 6.23 4.37 -9.30
C SER A 86 5.90 4.88 -10.71
N TYR A 87 5.39 3.99 -11.54
CA TYR A 87 4.90 4.27 -12.90
C TYR A 87 3.44 3.83 -12.98
N ARG A 88 2.51 4.79 -13.04
CA ARG A 88 1.07 4.51 -13.08
C ARG A 88 0.45 5.15 -14.32
N GLN A 89 -0.02 4.32 -15.25
CA GLN A 89 -0.69 4.79 -16.45
C GLN A 89 -2.19 4.95 -16.15
N GLU A 90 -2.54 5.92 -15.31
CA GLU A 90 -3.94 6.20 -15.01
C GLU A 90 -4.66 6.85 -16.19
N GLU A 91 -5.88 6.39 -16.47
CA GLU A 91 -6.67 6.91 -17.58
C GLU A 91 -7.22 8.32 -17.30
N ASN A 92 -7.57 8.60 -16.06
CA ASN A 92 -8.21 9.86 -15.63
C ASN A 92 -7.51 10.44 -14.39
N PRO A 93 -6.26 10.88 -14.48
CA PRO A 93 -5.54 11.43 -13.34
C PRO A 93 -6.18 12.74 -12.88
N ILE A 94 -6.35 12.90 -11.56
CA ILE A 94 -6.85 14.13 -10.95
C ILE A 94 -5.67 15.09 -10.77
N ASP A 95 -5.74 16.26 -11.39
CA ASP A 95 -4.69 17.28 -11.28
C ASP A 95 -4.46 17.69 -9.83
N GLY A 96 -3.18 17.70 -9.43
CA GLY A 96 -2.76 17.99 -8.06
C GLY A 96 -2.88 16.84 -7.06
N ARG A 97 -3.39 15.67 -7.48
CA ARG A 97 -3.46 14.46 -6.64
C ARG A 97 -2.77 13.25 -7.26
N HIS A 98 -2.90 13.08 -8.57
CA HIS A 98 -2.38 11.90 -9.27
C HIS A 98 -1.21 12.31 -10.18
N GLU A 99 -0.03 11.90 -9.80
CA GLU A 99 1.15 11.96 -10.66
C GLU A 99 1.34 10.59 -11.33
N LEU A 100 1.73 10.60 -12.60
CA LEU A 100 1.93 9.34 -13.35
C LEU A 100 3.27 8.70 -13.08
N ILE A 101 4.26 9.49 -12.67
CA ILE A 101 5.62 9.03 -12.36
C ILE A 101 6.07 9.82 -11.13
N PHE A 102 6.34 9.12 -10.04
CA PHE A 102 6.70 9.75 -8.78
C PHE A 102 7.59 8.85 -7.92
N PRO A 103 8.44 9.42 -7.05
CA PRO A 103 9.20 8.63 -6.09
C PRO A 103 8.28 8.09 -5.00
N MET A 104 8.53 6.85 -4.59
CA MET A 104 7.91 6.23 -3.44
C MET A 104 8.98 5.84 -2.43
N PHE A 105 8.64 6.00 -1.15
CA PHE A 105 9.35 5.39 -0.05
C PHE A 105 8.47 4.27 0.50
N GLU A 106 8.96 3.05 0.52
CA GLU A 106 8.17 1.88 0.87
C GLU A 106 8.92 1.04 1.89
N PHE A 107 8.22 0.41 2.81
CA PHE A 107 8.80 -0.50 3.79
C PHE A 107 7.93 -1.74 3.97
N GLU A 108 8.55 -2.81 4.46
CA GLU A 108 7.91 -4.06 4.83
C GLU A 108 8.58 -4.58 6.11
N MET A 109 7.80 -5.18 7.02
CA MET A 109 8.29 -5.68 8.29
C MET A 109 7.48 -6.89 8.75
N PRO A 110 8.07 -7.82 9.53
CA PRO A 110 7.31 -8.81 10.26
C PRO A 110 6.47 -8.14 11.34
N GLY A 111 5.23 -8.60 11.53
CA GLY A 111 4.36 -8.09 12.58
C GLY A 111 2.89 -8.17 12.21
N THR A 112 2.06 -7.68 13.10
CA THR A 112 0.61 -7.61 12.96
C THR A 112 0.16 -6.25 12.44
N PHE A 113 -1.14 -6.13 12.15
CA PHE A 113 -1.73 -4.85 11.76
C PHE A 113 -1.56 -3.76 12.85
N ASP A 114 -1.62 -4.14 14.11
CA ASP A 114 -1.39 -3.21 15.22
C ASP A 114 0.07 -2.73 15.26
N ASP A 115 1.04 -3.60 14.96
CA ASP A 115 2.45 -3.23 14.84
C ASP A 115 2.69 -2.28 13.66
N LEU A 116 2.00 -2.50 12.55
CA LEU A 116 2.04 -1.63 11.37
C LEU A 116 1.50 -0.24 11.70
N LEU A 117 0.31 -0.15 12.31
CA LEU A 117 -0.27 1.13 12.72
C LEU A 117 0.63 1.88 13.70
N GLN A 118 1.28 1.16 14.63
CA GLN A 118 2.22 1.75 15.56
C GLN A 118 3.48 2.29 14.84
N MET A 119 4.00 1.55 13.85
CA MET A 119 5.15 1.97 13.06
C MET A 119 4.85 3.27 12.29
N GLU A 120 3.69 3.35 11.65
CA GLU A 120 3.25 4.54 10.90
C GLU A 120 3.00 5.73 11.82
N ASN A 121 2.40 5.50 12.98
CA ASN A 121 2.21 6.53 14.01
C ASN A 121 3.56 7.09 14.49
N ASP A 122 4.54 6.23 14.77
CA ASP A 122 5.90 6.63 15.14
C ASP A 122 6.59 7.40 14.02
N LEU A 123 6.42 6.97 12.77
CA LEU A 123 6.96 7.67 11.59
C LEU A 123 6.38 9.08 11.47
N CYS A 124 5.06 9.22 11.58
CA CYS A 124 4.41 10.53 11.53
C CYS A 124 4.94 11.47 12.63
N LYS A 125 5.08 10.96 13.86
CA LYS A 125 5.68 11.73 14.98
C LYS A 125 7.14 12.12 14.70
N PHE A 126 7.94 11.20 14.16
CA PHE A 126 9.34 11.44 13.81
C PHE A 126 9.49 12.52 12.73
N LEU A 127 8.59 12.52 11.75
CA LEU A 127 8.54 13.53 10.69
C LEU A 127 8.04 14.92 11.19
N GLY A 128 7.62 15.01 12.45
CA GLY A 128 7.27 16.26 13.10
C GLY A 128 5.78 16.59 13.13
N PHE A 129 4.92 15.67 12.66
CA PHE A 129 3.47 15.82 12.81
C PHE A 129 3.09 15.74 14.28
N LYS A 130 2.10 16.53 14.67
CA LYS A 130 1.63 16.61 16.04
C LYS A 130 0.18 16.16 16.11
N CYS A 131 -0.11 15.34 17.12
CA CYS A 131 -1.49 15.08 17.47
C CYS A 131 -2.11 16.33 18.12
N ASP A 132 -3.25 16.75 17.64
CA ASP A 132 -4.04 17.77 18.28
C ASP A 132 -4.83 17.15 19.45
N HIS A 133 -4.35 17.32 20.69
CA HIS A 133 -4.94 16.72 21.89
C HIS A 133 -6.39 17.12 22.15
N GLU A 134 -6.85 18.25 21.61
CA GLU A 134 -8.26 18.66 21.76
C GLU A 134 -9.17 17.77 20.88
N ARG A 135 -8.63 17.17 19.82
CA ARG A 135 -9.33 16.29 18.87
C ARG A 135 -9.03 14.83 19.10
N ALA A 136 -7.90 14.49 19.72
CA ALA A 136 -7.51 13.12 20.05
C ALA A 136 -8.34 12.59 21.22
N ARG A 137 -8.93 11.42 21.03
CA ARG A 137 -9.64 10.71 22.10
C ARG A 137 -8.65 9.87 22.93
N LEU A 138 -8.17 10.40 24.05
CA LEU A 138 -7.60 9.63 25.17
C LEU A 138 -6.19 9.02 25.01
N THR A 139 -5.49 9.17 23.88
CA THR A 139 -4.12 8.65 23.69
C THR A 139 -3.25 9.68 22.99
N ASP A 140 -1.93 9.56 23.12
CA ASP A 140 -0.96 10.38 22.38
C ASP A 140 -0.89 10.03 20.88
N ASP A 141 -1.79 9.18 20.40
CA ASP A 141 -1.85 8.70 19.03
C ASP A 141 -2.74 9.59 18.16
N PHE A 142 -2.47 9.58 16.85
CA PHE A 142 -3.29 10.29 15.89
C PHE A 142 -4.71 9.70 15.82
N PRO A 143 -5.72 10.53 15.46
CA PRO A 143 -7.10 10.05 15.32
C PRO A 143 -7.22 9.04 14.18
N GLY A 144 -8.19 8.13 14.31
CA GLY A 144 -8.47 7.13 13.29
C GLY A 144 -9.92 6.64 13.34
N GLY A 145 -10.32 5.95 12.30
CA GLY A 145 -11.63 5.32 12.20
C GLY A 145 -11.67 4.27 11.10
N ASN A 146 -12.59 3.30 11.21
CA ASN A 146 -12.74 2.34 10.13
C ASN A 146 -13.55 2.91 8.96
N TYR A 147 -13.30 2.40 7.77
CA TYR A 147 -13.86 2.87 6.51
C TYR A 147 -15.39 2.97 6.55
N LEU A 148 -16.09 1.92 6.97
CA LEU A 148 -17.57 1.91 7.01
C LEU A 148 -18.14 2.92 8.00
N SER A 149 -17.50 3.15 9.14
CA SER A 149 -17.91 4.19 10.07
C SER A 149 -17.76 5.58 9.47
N MET A 150 -16.70 5.81 8.71
CA MET A 150 -16.49 7.08 8.01
C MET A 150 -17.46 7.24 6.85
N CYS A 151 -17.78 6.18 6.11
CA CYS A 151 -18.87 6.19 5.14
C CYS A 151 -20.19 6.61 5.81
N GLY A 152 -20.56 5.97 6.91
CA GLY A 152 -21.78 6.33 7.65
C GLY A 152 -21.82 7.78 8.14
N LYS A 153 -20.67 8.43 8.26
CA LYS A 153 -20.57 9.83 8.66
C LYS A 153 -20.63 10.80 7.49
N TYR A 154 -19.95 10.49 6.39
CA TYR A 154 -19.74 11.45 5.29
C TYR A 154 -20.56 11.16 4.04
N THR A 155 -21.03 9.92 3.83
CA THR A 155 -21.79 9.55 2.64
C THR A 155 -23.26 9.34 2.96
N ALA A 156 -24.14 9.62 1.99
CA ALA A 156 -25.59 9.46 2.18
C ALA A 156 -26.08 8.04 1.88
N SER A 157 -25.45 7.29 0.96
CA SER A 157 -26.01 6.02 0.48
C SER A 157 -25.06 5.06 -0.25
N ASP A 158 -23.93 5.52 -0.74
CA ASP A 158 -23.07 4.74 -1.66
C ASP A 158 -21.92 4.00 -0.99
N ASN A 159 -21.67 4.26 0.30
CA ASN A 159 -20.58 3.69 1.09
C ASN A 159 -19.21 3.80 0.41
N LEU A 160 -19.02 4.87 -0.39
CA LEU A 160 -17.77 5.15 -1.08
C LEU A 160 -17.21 6.49 -0.62
N LEU A 161 -16.03 6.46 -0.03
CA LEU A 161 -15.27 7.65 0.30
C LEU A 161 -14.60 8.21 -0.97
N THR A 162 -14.51 9.51 -1.04
CA THR A 162 -13.94 10.26 -2.17
C THR A 162 -12.90 11.25 -1.66
N ALA A 163 -12.12 11.83 -2.56
CA ALA A 163 -11.15 12.89 -2.26
C ALA A 163 -11.74 14.05 -1.43
N LYS A 164 -13.04 14.36 -1.63
CA LYS A 164 -13.71 15.38 -0.81
C LYS A 164 -13.83 14.94 0.65
N HIS A 165 -14.18 13.67 0.88
CA HIS A 165 -14.32 13.15 2.24
C HIS A 165 -12.98 13.06 2.97
N GLU A 166 -11.88 12.81 2.26
CA GLU A 166 -10.53 12.90 2.84
C GLU A 166 -10.20 14.35 3.29
N SER A 167 -10.57 15.34 2.47
CA SER A 167 -10.44 16.75 2.86
C SER A 167 -11.34 17.08 4.05
N ASP A 168 -12.55 16.55 4.13
CA ASP A 168 -13.45 16.75 5.28
C ASP A 168 -12.85 16.09 6.56
N MET A 169 -12.15 14.94 6.43
CA MET A 169 -11.42 14.35 7.56
C MET A 169 -10.27 15.23 8.03
N TYR A 170 -9.51 15.85 7.14
CA TYR A 170 -8.48 16.82 7.49
C TYR A 170 -9.05 17.99 8.27
N ASP A 171 -10.14 18.60 7.78
CA ASP A 171 -10.78 19.74 8.42
C ASP A 171 -11.29 19.40 9.84
N GLU A 172 -11.73 18.16 10.04
CA GLU A 172 -12.30 17.73 11.32
C GLU A 172 -11.26 17.19 12.30
N TYR A 173 -10.30 16.37 11.82
CA TYR A 173 -9.39 15.62 12.70
C TYR A 173 -7.96 16.17 12.72
N GLY A 174 -7.59 17.04 11.78
CA GLY A 174 -6.26 17.64 11.70
C GLY A 174 -5.34 16.98 10.68
N ASP A 175 -4.03 17.23 10.84
CA ASP A 175 -3.01 16.95 9.81
C ASP A 175 -2.85 15.46 9.46
N VAL A 176 -3.19 14.54 10.35
CA VAL A 176 -3.02 13.10 10.18
C VAL A 176 -4.25 12.37 10.69
N PHE A 177 -4.80 11.48 9.87
CA PHE A 177 -5.93 10.61 10.21
C PHE A 177 -5.70 9.20 9.67
N PHE A 178 -5.89 8.17 10.50
CA PHE A 178 -5.76 6.76 10.12
C PHE A 178 -7.11 6.17 9.70
N LEU A 179 -7.31 5.99 8.39
CA LEU A 179 -8.49 5.33 7.84
C LEU A 179 -8.20 3.84 7.69
N THR A 180 -8.93 2.98 8.42
CA THR A 180 -8.59 1.56 8.55
C THR A 180 -9.74 0.64 8.17
N HIS A 181 -9.46 -0.66 8.02
CA HIS A 181 -10.45 -1.72 7.86
C HIS A 181 -11.36 -1.50 6.65
N PHE A 182 -10.78 -1.64 5.47
CA PHE A 182 -11.49 -1.44 4.20
C PHE A 182 -12.37 -2.64 3.84
N PRO A 183 -13.61 -2.44 3.34
CA PRO A 183 -14.39 -3.53 2.78
C PRO A 183 -13.62 -4.23 1.65
N TYR A 184 -13.64 -5.57 1.65
CA TYR A 184 -12.88 -6.37 0.68
C TYR A 184 -13.33 -6.17 -0.78
N ASN A 185 -14.50 -5.61 -0.99
CA ASN A 185 -15.03 -5.24 -2.31
C ASN A 185 -14.58 -3.86 -2.80
N THR A 186 -13.79 -3.11 -2.03
CA THR A 186 -13.20 -1.81 -2.43
C THR A 186 -11.78 -1.94 -2.95
N SER A 187 -11.53 -2.93 -3.79
CA SER A 187 -10.24 -3.18 -4.45
C SER A 187 -9.06 -3.48 -3.52
N PRO A 188 -9.17 -4.45 -2.60
CA PRO A 188 -8.01 -4.91 -1.86
C PRO A 188 -7.06 -5.66 -2.79
N PHE A 189 -5.79 -5.72 -2.40
CA PHE A 189 -4.80 -6.51 -3.11
C PHE A 189 -4.96 -8.00 -2.75
N TRP A 190 -4.62 -8.92 -3.65
CA TRP A 190 -4.87 -10.35 -3.48
C TRP A 190 -4.16 -11.01 -2.29
N ASN A 191 -3.08 -10.43 -1.79
CA ASN A 191 -2.36 -10.92 -0.60
C ASN A 191 -2.57 -10.06 0.66
N MET A 192 -3.64 -9.27 0.72
CA MET A 192 -4.04 -8.58 1.95
C MET A 192 -4.78 -9.53 2.88
N LYS A 193 -4.45 -9.47 4.17
CA LYS A 193 -5.10 -10.27 5.19
C LYS A 193 -6.53 -9.80 5.46
N LYS A 194 -7.43 -10.75 5.58
CA LYS A 194 -8.79 -10.48 6.03
C LYS A 194 -8.86 -10.35 7.54
N SER A 195 -9.62 -9.38 8.01
CA SER A 195 -9.95 -9.25 9.43
C SER A 195 -10.75 -10.47 9.90
N PRO A 196 -10.47 -11.01 11.10
CA PRO A 196 -11.31 -12.04 11.70
C PRO A 196 -12.74 -11.55 12.03
N VAL A 197 -12.91 -10.22 12.05
CA VAL A 197 -14.20 -9.58 12.34
C VAL A 197 -14.78 -9.04 11.03
N LYS A 198 -15.97 -9.51 10.69
CA LYS A 198 -16.72 -9.01 9.54
C LYS A 198 -17.13 -7.55 9.74
N GLY A 199 -17.27 -6.84 8.62
CA GLY A 199 -17.85 -5.50 8.62
C GLY A 199 -19.31 -5.48 9.14
N SER A 200 -19.84 -4.30 9.41
CA SER A 200 -21.21 -4.11 9.89
C SER A 200 -22.28 -4.65 8.91
N THR A 201 -21.94 -4.81 7.65
CA THR A 201 -22.77 -5.41 6.59
C THR A 201 -22.63 -6.93 6.50
N GLY A 202 -21.73 -7.54 7.27
CA GLY A 202 -21.42 -8.97 7.23
C GLY A 202 -20.37 -9.36 6.18
N ASP A 203 -19.86 -8.38 5.42
CA ASP A 203 -18.86 -8.58 4.38
C ASP A 203 -17.43 -8.73 4.97
N ASP A 204 -16.53 -9.31 4.18
CA ASP A 204 -15.12 -9.38 4.50
C ASP A 204 -14.49 -7.98 4.52
N VAL A 205 -13.56 -7.80 5.44
CA VAL A 205 -12.82 -6.54 5.66
C VAL A 205 -11.33 -6.85 5.57
N ALA A 206 -10.60 -6.05 4.80
CA ALA A 206 -9.15 -6.10 4.74
C ALA A 206 -8.52 -5.36 5.93
N LEU A 207 -7.43 -5.89 6.48
CA LEU A 207 -6.56 -5.20 7.43
C LEU A 207 -5.67 -4.22 6.65
N LYS A 208 -6.31 -3.20 6.10
CA LYS A 208 -5.71 -2.12 5.32
C LYS A 208 -5.82 -0.80 6.08
N CYS A 209 -4.82 0.05 5.92
CA CYS A 209 -4.80 1.41 6.43
C CYS A 209 -4.36 2.38 5.33
N ASP A 210 -5.10 3.48 5.18
CA ASP A 210 -4.67 4.66 4.46
C ASP A 210 -4.47 5.80 5.46
N VAL A 211 -3.23 6.30 5.57
CA VAL A 211 -2.95 7.48 6.38
C VAL A 211 -3.23 8.72 5.56
N ILE A 212 -4.29 9.41 5.92
CA ILE A 212 -4.71 10.66 5.29
C ILE A 212 -3.90 11.80 5.91
N MET A 213 -3.06 12.46 5.11
CA MET A 213 -2.22 13.56 5.54
C MET A 213 -2.53 14.81 4.71
N GLY A 214 -2.89 15.91 5.38
CA GLY A 214 -3.26 17.13 4.67
C GLY A 214 -4.48 16.97 3.76
N GLY A 215 -5.39 16.03 4.04
CA GLY A 215 -6.59 15.76 3.25
C GLY A 215 -6.37 14.87 2.02
N MET A 216 -5.29 14.09 1.99
CA MET A 216 -4.97 13.18 0.91
C MET A 216 -4.34 11.89 1.45
N GLU A 217 -4.73 10.73 0.91
CA GLU A 217 -4.01 9.48 1.14
C GLU A 217 -2.52 9.67 0.79
N THR A 218 -1.66 9.51 1.78
CA THR A 218 -0.21 9.70 1.63
C THR A 218 0.57 8.43 1.93
N ILE A 219 0.05 7.58 2.82
CA ILE A 219 0.59 6.24 3.07
C ILE A 219 -0.55 5.25 2.87
N GLY A 220 -0.34 4.24 2.03
CA GLY A 220 -1.23 3.08 1.89
C GLY A 220 -0.51 1.84 2.41
N SER A 221 -1.14 1.08 3.29
CA SER A 221 -0.53 -0.08 3.93
C SER A 221 -1.52 -1.19 4.25
N ALA A 222 -1.03 -2.41 4.47
CA ALA A 222 -1.87 -3.53 4.88
C ALA A 222 -1.05 -4.63 5.57
N GLU A 223 -1.70 -5.42 6.42
CA GLU A 223 -1.17 -6.71 6.85
C GLU A 223 -1.29 -7.72 5.71
N ARG A 224 -0.22 -8.50 5.46
CA ARG A 224 -0.20 -9.52 4.42
C ARG A 224 -0.92 -10.79 4.87
N ALA A 225 -1.55 -11.47 3.92
CA ALA A 225 -2.09 -12.79 4.14
C ALA A 225 -0.97 -13.81 4.35
N ASP A 226 -1.24 -14.82 5.17
CA ASP A 226 -0.31 -15.91 5.51
C ASP A 226 -0.84 -17.30 5.09
N ASP A 227 -2.05 -17.37 4.54
CA ASP A 227 -2.64 -18.59 3.98
C ASP A 227 -2.37 -18.67 2.48
N VAL A 228 -1.50 -19.60 2.08
CA VAL A 228 -1.08 -19.79 0.68
C VAL A 228 -2.24 -20.20 -0.23
N ASP A 229 -3.16 -21.03 0.25
CA ASP A 229 -4.30 -21.47 -0.54
C ASP A 229 -5.29 -20.31 -0.75
N GLU A 230 -5.53 -19.52 0.28
CA GLU A 230 -6.34 -18.29 0.18
C GLU A 230 -5.71 -17.28 -0.78
N MET A 231 -4.42 -17.00 -0.66
CA MET A 231 -3.71 -16.08 -1.56
C MET A 231 -3.79 -16.53 -3.02
N ARG A 232 -3.62 -17.83 -3.27
CA ARG A 232 -3.75 -18.41 -4.61
C ARG A 232 -5.16 -18.25 -5.16
N GLU A 233 -6.18 -18.51 -4.36
CA GLU A 233 -7.57 -18.31 -4.76
C GLU A 233 -7.84 -16.82 -5.05
N GLN A 234 -7.43 -15.93 -4.18
CA GLN A 234 -7.61 -14.48 -4.35
C GLN A 234 -6.92 -13.97 -5.61
N PHE A 235 -5.69 -14.39 -5.90
CA PHE A 235 -4.99 -14.01 -7.13
C PHE A 235 -5.81 -14.32 -8.39
N HIS A 236 -6.53 -15.44 -8.39
CA HIS A 236 -7.33 -15.87 -9.54
C HIS A 236 -8.75 -15.29 -9.58
N THR A 237 -9.30 -14.86 -8.45
CA THR A 237 -10.71 -14.47 -8.32
C THR A 237 -10.93 -12.98 -8.14
N ILE A 238 -9.95 -12.26 -7.60
CA ILE A 238 -10.08 -10.82 -7.37
C ILE A 238 -10.43 -10.07 -8.67
N SER A 239 -11.29 -9.06 -8.57
CA SER A 239 -11.84 -8.33 -9.73
C SER A 239 -12.49 -9.26 -10.77
N ASP A 240 -13.26 -10.27 -10.30
CA ASP A 240 -13.85 -11.32 -11.15
C ASP A 240 -12.80 -12.02 -12.05
N GLY A 241 -11.60 -12.21 -11.53
CA GLY A 241 -10.46 -12.77 -12.25
C GLY A 241 -9.82 -11.78 -13.24
N GLY A 242 -10.17 -10.51 -13.17
CA GLY A 242 -9.65 -9.45 -14.04
C GLY A 242 -8.16 -9.24 -13.83
N TYR A 243 -7.72 -9.22 -12.57
CA TYR A 243 -6.32 -9.07 -12.18
C TYR A 243 -5.40 -10.10 -12.87
N ALA A 244 -5.67 -11.38 -12.66
CA ALA A 244 -4.86 -12.44 -13.26
C ALA A 244 -4.89 -12.40 -14.79
N ARG A 245 -6.09 -12.18 -15.39
CA ARG A 245 -6.22 -12.10 -16.87
C ARG A 245 -5.38 -10.97 -17.47
N LEU A 246 -5.31 -9.81 -16.83
CA LEU A 246 -4.49 -8.70 -17.29
C LEU A 246 -3.00 -9.05 -17.27
N LEU A 247 -2.51 -9.62 -16.18
CA LEU A 247 -1.12 -10.07 -16.08
C LEU A 247 -0.80 -11.16 -17.11
N TYR A 248 -1.72 -12.11 -17.34
CA TYR A 248 -1.54 -13.14 -18.39
C TYR A 248 -1.45 -12.56 -19.79
N ASN A 249 -2.23 -11.52 -20.08
CA ASN A 249 -2.20 -10.85 -21.38
C ASN A 249 -0.91 -10.05 -21.58
N LEU A 250 -0.39 -9.41 -20.53
CA LEU A 250 0.83 -8.61 -20.60
C LEU A 250 2.10 -9.46 -20.65
N PHE A 251 2.20 -10.50 -19.83
CA PHE A 251 3.45 -11.21 -19.58
C PHE A 251 3.44 -12.69 -19.98
N GLY A 252 2.28 -13.21 -20.38
CA GLY A 252 2.08 -14.63 -20.68
C GLY A 252 1.72 -15.46 -19.44
N LYS A 253 0.70 -16.32 -19.60
CA LYS A 253 0.15 -17.10 -18.49
C LYS A 253 1.17 -18.01 -17.82
N GLU A 254 2.01 -18.68 -18.61
CA GLU A 254 3.02 -19.64 -18.09
C GLU A 254 4.03 -18.92 -17.18
N ARG A 255 4.52 -17.76 -17.59
CA ARG A 255 5.45 -16.95 -16.82
C ARG A 255 4.84 -16.48 -15.50
N VAL A 256 3.63 -15.90 -15.57
CA VAL A 256 2.94 -15.38 -14.38
C VAL A 256 2.65 -16.47 -13.37
N LEU A 257 2.17 -17.65 -13.82
CA LEU A 257 1.91 -18.77 -12.93
C LEU A 257 3.19 -19.34 -12.30
N LYS A 258 4.27 -19.39 -13.06
CA LYS A 258 5.56 -19.83 -12.52
C LYS A 258 6.07 -18.85 -11.44
N GLU A 259 6.00 -17.55 -11.70
CA GLU A 259 6.40 -16.51 -10.72
C GLU A 259 5.52 -16.57 -9.47
N LEU A 260 4.19 -16.75 -9.62
CA LEU A 260 3.27 -16.94 -8.51
C LEU A 260 3.60 -18.18 -7.68
N ASP A 261 3.83 -19.31 -8.34
CA ASP A 261 4.19 -20.57 -7.65
C ASP A 261 5.52 -20.43 -6.90
N GLU A 262 6.51 -19.79 -7.48
CA GLU A 262 7.80 -19.51 -6.82
C GLU A 262 7.63 -18.59 -5.61
N PHE A 263 6.78 -17.57 -5.70
CA PHE A 263 6.46 -16.69 -4.58
C PHE A 263 5.73 -17.42 -3.46
N LEU A 264 4.73 -18.23 -3.78
CA LEU A 264 3.91 -18.96 -2.81
C LEU A 264 4.58 -20.20 -2.18
N GLN A 265 5.84 -20.50 -2.54
CA GLN A 265 6.62 -21.58 -1.90
C GLN A 265 7.28 -21.17 -0.59
N HIS A 266 7.28 -19.89 -0.26
CA HIS A 266 7.90 -19.39 0.96
C HIS A 266 7.02 -19.65 2.19
N ASP A 267 7.66 -19.70 3.35
CA ASP A 267 6.97 -19.78 4.65
C ASP A 267 6.51 -18.37 5.04
N PHE A 268 5.23 -18.08 4.86
CA PHE A 268 4.64 -16.80 5.23
C PHE A 268 4.50 -16.70 6.75
N ILE A 269 5.09 -15.65 7.31
CA ILE A 269 5.03 -15.33 8.73
C ILE A 269 4.26 -14.03 8.87
N PRO A 270 3.26 -13.95 9.78
CA PRO A 270 2.55 -12.72 10.04
C PRO A 270 3.47 -11.59 10.49
#